data_82d79777ada9bba0f6ffd942325e1664
#
_entry.id   82d79777ada9bba0f6ffd942325e1664
#
_cell.length_a   1.000
_cell.length_b   1.000
_cell.length_c   1.000
_cell.angle_alpha   90.00
_cell.angle_beta   90.00
_cell.angle_gamma   90.00
#
_symmetry.space_group_name_H-M   'P 1'
#
loop_
_entity.id
_entity.type
_entity.pdbx_description
1 polymer ?
#
loop_
_entity_poly.entity_id
_entity_poly.type
_entity_poly.pdbx_seq_one_letter_code
_entity_poly.pdbx_strand_id
1 'polypeptide(L)'
;MRQLSQSLAANLAVLDKMFGTSADYYAKEITIYHCRGSILLFDGMASLDSLWELLLDAASRQAPPQQAGQRCTGPQVFELILHGSAFPAESEPVTDLADLIKRMTAGMAVLLLDGCAKGIAFSVQGLKFRSVDEPSGEGNLRGSREGFADLLRVNLSLLRRLIRTEHLVQEVAQADTEMQTEYAICYCKNRADSAMVIRVRKALAAAKPELLLDSSYFVPWLLPGKARLFTPVSYTERPAVAAAKICEGKIVVLVNGSPSAMVLPALFCENFECLDDYASTAVFSSFLRILKYVSFYLTVFLPGVFVCLAVYLPELIPPQLLYKIEAAEKATPLPLFAEMLLVILILEVIREAGLRMPQSLGHSVSLVSALILGDAAIATGLMSTPVIFVASVTAIALFVTPSLYEPAVLLRLGVLLAAGIAGPVGLVGAFFAFLLSLSGTGMMGVPYLAPHPFPQAPLAEDGVIRRNYRRLSRQGFNIWQDRR
;
A
#
# COMPACT_ATOMS: atom_id res chain seq x y z
N MET A 1 -0.34 9.57 34.92
CA MET A 1 0.74 9.76 33.92
C MET A 1 2.07 9.44 34.60
N ARG A 2 2.95 8.68 33.96
CA ARG A 2 4.24 8.28 34.56
C ARG A 2 5.23 9.42 34.38
N GLN A 3 5.67 10.04 35.48
CA GLN A 3 6.70 11.08 35.48
C GLN A 3 8.06 10.50 35.08
N LEU A 4 8.92 11.32 34.48
CA LEU A 4 10.30 10.94 34.17
C LEU A 4 11.07 10.73 35.49
N SER A 5 11.89 9.67 35.54
CA SER A 5 12.77 9.37 36.65
C SER A 5 14.02 10.24 36.62
N GLN A 6 14.62 10.55 37.77
CA GLN A 6 15.94 11.17 37.82
C GLN A 6 17.05 10.28 37.27
N SER A 7 16.86 8.96 37.27
CA SER A 7 17.82 8.00 36.71
C SER A 7 17.65 7.89 35.21
N LEU A 8 18.66 8.29 34.44
CA LEU A 8 18.72 8.16 32.98
C LEU A 8 18.52 6.71 32.56
N ALA A 9 19.20 5.77 33.21
CA ALA A 9 19.11 4.33 32.90
C ALA A 9 17.68 3.77 33.05
N ALA A 10 16.94 4.25 34.08
CA ALA A 10 15.55 3.80 34.28
C ALA A 10 14.61 4.30 33.18
N ASN A 11 14.83 5.54 32.68
CA ASN A 11 14.05 6.10 31.58
C ASN A 11 14.39 5.40 30.27
N LEU A 12 15.66 5.16 29.95
CA LEU A 12 16.09 4.44 28.75
C LEU A 12 15.55 3.00 28.73
N ALA A 13 15.61 2.27 29.84
CA ALA A 13 15.07 0.91 29.92
C ALA A 13 13.57 0.82 29.59
N VAL A 14 12.78 1.84 29.97
CA VAL A 14 11.37 1.93 29.62
C VAL A 14 11.19 2.20 28.13
N LEU A 15 11.95 3.13 27.55
CA LEU A 15 11.89 3.49 26.15
C LEU A 15 12.38 2.33 25.25
N ASP A 16 13.44 1.65 25.63
CA ASP A 16 13.96 0.48 24.92
C ASP A 16 12.95 -0.68 24.92
N LYS A 17 12.20 -0.86 26.01
CA LYS A 17 11.13 -1.85 26.06
C LYS A 17 9.97 -1.48 25.09
N MET A 18 9.73 -0.20 24.88
CA MET A 18 8.66 0.31 24.00
C MET A 18 9.07 0.32 22.53
N PHE A 19 10.26 0.84 22.24
CA PHE A 19 10.74 1.14 20.90
C PHE A 19 11.92 0.30 20.43
N GLY A 20 12.59 -0.46 21.29
CA GLY A 20 13.81 -1.19 20.96
C GLY A 20 13.68 -2.25 19.85
N THR A 21 12.44 -2.61 19.46
CA THR A 21 12.16 -3.44 18.27
C THR A 21 12.01 -2.64 16.98
N SER A 22 11.96 -1.31 17.05
CA SER A 22 11.79 -0.44 15.89
C SER A 22 13.14 0.10 15.45
N ALA A 23 13.51 -0.14 14.19
CA ALA A 23 14.83 0.20 13.64
C ALA A 23 15.06 1.70 13.48
N ASP A 24 13.99 2.50 13.48
CA ASP A 24 14.04 3.95 13.38
C ASP A 24 14.25 4.65 14.76
N TYR A 25 14.14 3.89 15.87
CA TYR A 25 14.43 4.44 17.19
C TYR A 25 15.92 4.57 17.41
N TYR A 26 16.35 5.79 17.72
CA TYR A 26 17.73 6.14 17.95
C TYR A 26 17.91 6.71 19.35
N ALA A 27 18.76 6.06 20.15
CA ALA A 27 19.17 6.51 21.47
C ALA A 27 20.70 6.51 21.52
N LYS A 28 21.30 7.69 21.67
CA LYS A 28 22.76 7.82 21.76
C LYS A 28 23.17 8.51 23.05
N GLU A 29 24.03 7.86 23.80
CA GLU A 29 24.64 8.45 24.97
C GLU A 29 25.61 9.57 24.55
N ILE A 30 25.50 10.68 25.27
CA ILE A 30 26.37 11.85 25.10
C ILE A 30 26.80 12.36 26.46
N THR A 31 27.88 13.14 26.48
CA THR A 31 28.34 13.82 27.69
C THR A 31 28.41 15.32 27.43
N ILE A 32 27.63 16.10 28.15
CA ILE A 32 27.59 17.54 28.05
C ILE A 32 28.04 18.15 29.41
N TYR A 33 29.09 18.97 29.45
CA TYR A 33 29.65 19.57 30.66
C TYR A 33 29.90 18.55 31.79
N HIS A 34 30.45 17.38 31.44
CA HIS A 34 30.68 16.25 32.36
C HIS A 34 29.41 15.59 32.95
N CYS A 35 28.23 15.97 32.51
CA CYS A 35 26.96 15.29 32.83
C CYS A 35 26.63 14.26 31.74
N ARG A 36 26.28 13.02 32.15
CA ARG A 36 25.81 12.00 31.21
C ARG A 36 24.39 12.32 30.76
N GLY A 37 24.13 12.17 29.50
CA GLY A 37 22.82 12.32 28.91
C GLY A 37 22.62 11.34 27.76
N SER A 38 21.42 11.31 27.24
CA SER A 38 21.08 10.58 26.02
C SER A 38 20.19 11.41 25.13
N ILE A 39 20.51 11.42 23.84
CA ILE A 39 19.68 11.98 22.77
C ILE A 39 18.80 10.90 22.23
N LEU A 40 17.51 11.19 22.17
CA LEU A 40 16.46 10.31 21.70
C LEU A 40 15.75 10.94 20.50
N LEU A 41 15.65 10.22 19.41
CA LEU A 41 14.95 10.68 18.21
C LEU A 41 14.51 9.48 17.35
N PHE A 42 13.67 9.76 16.36
CA PHE A 42 13.39 8.82 15.28
C PHE A 42 14.19 9.20 14.02
N ASP A 43 14.94 8.22 13.48
CA ASP A 43 15.75 8.41 12.28
C ASP A 43 14.87 8.85 11.10
N GLY A 44 15.37 9.79 10.30
CA GLY A 44 14.66 10.38 9.19
C GLY A 44 13.57 11.41 9.55
N MET A 45 13.24 11.61 10.83
CA MET A 45 12.30 12.63 11.28
C MET A 45 12.99 13.88 11.83
N ALA A 46 14.13 13.74 12.48
CA ALA A 46 14.96 14.82 12.97
C ALA A 46 16.25 14.95 12.15
N SER A 47 16.72 16.18 11.92
CA SER A 47 18.02 16.42 11.25
C SER A 47 19.15 16.24 12.26
N LEU A 48 19.94 15.17 12.09
CA LEU A 48 21.14 14.95 12.89
C LEU A 48 22.19 16.04 12.67
N ASP A 49 22.33 16.55 11.45
CA ASP A 49 23.27 17.62 11.12
C ASP A 49 22.93 18.90 11.90
N SER A 50 21.66 19.31 11.86
CA SER A 50 21.19 20.48 12.61
C SER A 50 21.34 20.29 14.13
N LEU A 51 21.10 19.09 14.62
CA LEU A 51 21.28 18.77 16.03
C LEU A 51 22.75 18.80 16.43
N TRP A 52 23.66 18.29 15.60
CA TRP A 52 25.11 18.35 15.86
C TRP A 52 25.65 19.75 15.82
N GLU A 53 25.28 20.58 14.85
CA GLU A 53 25.66 21.98 14.80
C GLU A 53 25.21 22.70 16.04
N LEU A 54 23.97 22.49 16.48
CA LEU A 54 23.42 23.08 17.68
C LEU A 54 24.16 22.66 18.96
N LEU A 55 24.44 21.38 19.13
CA LEU A 55 25.07 20.84 20.35
C LEU A 55 26.58 21.06 20.38
N LEU A 56 27.28 20.88 19.27
CA LEU A 56 28.76 21.06 19.22
C LEU A 56 29.14 22.53 19.24
N ASP A 57 28.42 23.38 18.52
CA ASP A 57 28.72 24.82 18.49
C ASP A 57 28.48 25.45 19.87
N ALA A 58 27.41 25.02 20.55
CA ALA A 58 27.13 25.46 21.90
C ALA A 58 28.15 24.95 22.94
N ALA A 59 28.52 23.68 22.84
CA ALA A 59 29.53 23.09 23.73
C ALA A 59 30.94 23.69 23.50
N SER A 60 31.25 24.16 22.28
CA SER A 60 32.54 24.76 21.94
C SER A 60 32.64 26.26 22.33
N ARG A 61 31.52 27.00 22.29
CA ARG A 61 31.50 28.45 22.50
C ARG A 61 31.37 28.92 23.96
N GLN A 62 30.85 28.04 24.84
CA GLN A 62 30.69 28.39 26.25
C GLN A 62 31.33 27.34 27.16
N ALA A 63 32.57 27.57 27.56
CA ALA A 63 33.05 26.96 28.80
C ALA A 63 32.16 27.42 29.95
N PRO A 64 31.68 26.54 30.86
CA PRO A 64 30.92 26.98 32.02
C PRO A 64 31.74 28.00 32.80
N PRO A 65 31.08 29.00 33.46
CA PRO A 65 31.82 29.99 34.25
C PRO A 65 32.75 29.26 35.20
N GLN A 66 34.03 29.50 35.09
CA GLN A 66 35.09 28.79 35.73
C GLN A 66 34.97 28.90 37.28
N GLN A 67 34.46 27.83 37.88
CA GLN A 67 34.97 27.38 39.16
C GLN A 67 35.64 26.03 38.91
N ALA A 68 36.96 26.07 38.80
CA ALA A 68 37.79 24.90 38.53
C ALA A 68 37.50 23.80 39.56
N GLY A 69 36.93 22.65 39.04
CA GLY A 69 36.79 21.41 39.81
C GLY A 69 35.40 20.97 40.17
N GLN A 70 34.31 21.72 39.95
CA GLN A 70 32.95 21.24 40.19
C GLN A 70 32.31 20.64 38.91
N ARG A 71 31.92 19.37 39.00
CA ARG A 71 31.09 18.71 37.96
C ARG A 71 29.70 19.38 37.95
N CYS A 72 29.25 19.87 36.82
CA CYS A 72 27.86 20.35 36.68
C CYS A 72 26.87 19.21 36.97
N THR A 73 25.86 19.50 37.77
CA THR A 73 24.77 18.56 38.03
C THR A 73 23.75 18.59 36.90
N GLY A 74 23.02 17.48 36.68
CA GLY A 74 22.01 17.39 35.62
C GLY A 74 21.02 18.57 35.57
N PRO A 75 20.43 19.00 36.70
CA PRO A 75 19.57 20.18 36.73
C PRO A 75 20.25 21.50 36.34
N GLN A 76 21.53 21.67 36.62
CA GLN A 76 22.28 22.88 36.24
C GLN A 76 22.52 22.91 34.71
N VAL A 77 22.88 21.76 34.15
CA VAL A 77 23.04 21.61 32.69
C VAL A 77 21.69 21.81 31.98
N PHE A 78 20.60 21.31 32.54
CA PHE A 78 19.24 21.50 32.04
C PHE A 78 18.88 22.99 31.95
N GLU A 79 19.06 23.77 32.99
CA GLU A 79 18.75 25.21 33.03
C GLU A 79 19.67 26.01 32.06
N LEU A 80 20.94 25.64 31.96
CA LEU A 80 21.88 26.23 31.01
C LEU A 80 21.47 26.02 29.55
N ILE A 81 20.96 24.82 29.20
CA ILE A 81 20.51 24.52 27.85
C ILE A 81 19.16 25.19 27.56
N LEU A 82 18.23 25.17 28.51
CA LEU A 82 16.87 25.68 28.30
C LEU A 82 16.82 27.22 28.25
N HIS A 83 17.60 27.91 29.10
CA HIS A 83 17.55 29.37 29.25
C HIS A 83 18.82 30.08 28.78
N GLY A 84 19.86 29.31 28.41
CA GLY A 84 21.11 29.91 27.91
C GLY A 84 20.97 30.42 26.47
N SER A 85 21.50 31.59 26.19
CA SER A 85 21.53 32.20 24.84
C SER A 85 22.39 31.45 23.83
N ALA A 86 22.99 30.33 24.22
CA ALA A 86 23.89 29.52 23.42
C ALA A 86 23.17 28.56 22.46
N PHE A 87 21.89 28.29 22.71
CA PHE A 87 21.12 27.33 21.90
C PHE A 87 20.04 28.09 21.10
N PRO A 88 20.25 28.33 19.80
CA PRO A 88 19.30 29.09 18.96
C PRO A 88 18.04 28.30 18.56
N ALA A 89 17.93 27.00 18.89
CA ALA A 89 16.76 26.23 18.60
C ALA A 89 15.65 26.43 19.62
N GLU A 90 14.40 26.43 19.16
CA GLU A 90 13.25 26.34 20.03
C GLU A 90 13.36 25.06 20.87
N SER A 91 13.53 25.26 22.18
CA SER A 91 13.63 24.16 23.14
C SER A 91 12.51 24.25 24.16
N GLU A 92 11.88 23.12 24.43
CA GLU A 92 10.76 23.01 25.35
C GLU A 92 11.04 21.96 26.42
N PRO A 93 10.67 22.22 27.69
CA PRO A 93 10.84 21.23 28.75
C PRO A 93 9.82 20.11 28.61
N VAL A 94 10.26 18.90 28.88
CA VAL A 94 9.45 17.68 28.92
C VAL A 94 9.43 17.10 30.31
N THR A 95 8.26 16.91 30.92
CA THR A 95 8.13 16.51 32.32
C THR A 95 7.63 15.09 32.51
N ASP A 96 6.89 14.58 31.53
CA ASP A 96 6.32 13.24 31.62
C ASP A 96 6.64 12.37 30.38
N LEU A 97 6.51 11.05 30.55
CA LEU A 97 6.82 10.07 29.52
C LEU A 97 5.88 10.19 28.30
N ALA A 98 4.61 10.55 28.52
CA ALA A 98 3.64 10.67 27.42
C ALA A 98 3.94 11.87 26.54
N ASP A 99 4.34 13.02 27.14
CA ASP A 99 4.77 14.20 26.41
C ASP A 99 6.08 13.94 25.66
N LEU A 100 7.03 13.20 26.28
CA LEU A 100 8.26 12.76 25.63
C LEU A 100 7.96 11.97 24.35
N ILE A 101 7.13 10.95 24.44
CA ILE A 101 6.73 10.09 23.31
C ILE A 101 6.04 10.96 22.23
N LYS A 102 5.12 11.81 22.61
CA LYS A 102 4.40 12.71 21.70
C LYS A 102 5.35 13.61 20.91
N ARG A 103 6.35 14.18 21.56
CA ARG A 103 7.34 15.05 20.91
C ARG A 103 8.29 14.28 20.00
N MET A 104 8.80 13.13 20.45
CA MET A 104 9.61 12.27 19.60
C MET A 104 8.85 11.82 18.34
N THR A 105 7.59 11.39 18.49
CA THR A 105 6.76 11.00 17.33
C THR A 105 6.32 12.17 16.45
N ALA A 106 6.45 13.40 16.94
CA ALA A 106 6.27 14.61 16.14
C ALA A 106 7.54 15.03 15.36
N GLY A 107 8.68 14.33 15.56
CA GLY A 107 9.94 14.60 14.86
C GLY A 107 10.90 15.51 15.61
N MET A 108 10.68 15.71 16.91
CA MET A 108 11.62 16.42 17.77
C MET A 108 12.70 15.48 18.31
N ALA A 109 13.90 15.99 18.51
CA ALA A 109 14.92 15.29 19.29
C ALA A 109 14.75 15.62 20.77
N VAL A 110 14.84 14.61 21.65
CA VAL A 110 14.72 14.80 23.10
C VAL A 110 16.03 14.45 23.79
N LEU A 111 16.55 15.37 24.60
CA LEU A 111 17.71 15.18 25.46
C LEU A 111 17.24 14.84 26.87
N LEU A 112 17.70 13.70 27.39
CA LEU A 112 17.58 13.34 28.79
C LEU A 112 18.96 13.46 29.46
N LEU A 113 18.99 14.01 30.66
CA LEU A 113 20.20 14.18 31.47
C LEU A 113 20.12 13.36 32.75
N ASP A 114 21.21 12.72 33.15
CA ASP A 114 21.26 11.98 34.39
C ASP A 114 21.14 12.89 35.61
N GLY A 115 20.36 12.47 36.60
CA GLY A 115 20.05 13.30 37.77
C GLY A 115 18.96 14.36 37.56
N CYS A 116 18.34 14.43 36.35
CA CYS A 116 17.25 15.35 36.04
C CYS A 116 15.95 14.61 35.72
N ALA A 117 14.85 14.95 36.40
CA ALA A 117 13.52 14.40 36.16
C ALA A 117 12.78 15.07 35.01
N LYS A 118 13.47 15.87 34.19
CA LYS A 118 12.95 16.60 33.05
C LYS A 118 13.83 16.34 31.83
N GLY A 119 13.24 16.30 30.64
CA GLY A 119 13.93 16.28 29.35
C GLY A 119 13.81 17.62 28.64
N ILE A 120 14.60 17.80 27.58
CA ILE A 120 14.54 18.98 26.69
C ILE A 120 14.23 18.48 25.29
N ALA A 121 13.14 18.95 24.69
CA ALA A 121 12.80 18.68 23.30
C ALA A 121 13.30 19.81 22.42
N PHE A 122 14.01 19.47 21.34
CA PHE A 122 14.52 20.42 20.34
C PHE A 122 13.71 20.29 19.06
N SER A 123 13.26 21.41 18.52
CA SER A 123 12.58 21.50 17.23
C SER A 123 13.62 21.47 16.10
N VAL A 124 14.15 20.28 15.82
CA VAL A 124 15.14 20.01 14.76
C VAL A 124 14.55 19.19 13.64
N GLN A 125 13.31 19.48 13.25
CA GLN A 125 12.66 18.81 12.15
C GLN A 125 13.43 19.07 10.86
N GLY A 126 13.92 18.02 10.23
CA GLY A 126 14.77 18.12 9.05
C GLY A 126 14.48 16.99 8.08
N LEU A 127 13.30 17.03 7.50
CA LEU A 127 12.96 16.14 6.40
C LEU A 127 13.67 16.63 5.12
N LYS A 128 14.91 16.20 4.88
CA LYS A 128 15.60 16.42 3.61
C LYS A 128 15.02 15.48 2.55
N PHE A 129 13.77 15.71 2.12
CA PHE A 129 13.24 15.00 0.97
C PHE A 129 13.48 15.85 -0.29
N ARG A 130 14.24 15.31 -1.24
CA ARG A 130 14.04 15.65 -2.65
C ARG A 130 12.61 15.26 -2.98
N SER A 131 11.92 16.11 -3.74
CA SER A 131 10.52 16.00 -4.16
C SER A 131 9.97 14.57 -4.08
N VAL A 132 9.04 14.34 -3.17
CA VAL A 132 8.21 13.14 -3.16
C VAL A 132 7.26 13.32 -4.34
N ASP A 133 7.50 12.61 -5.44
CA ASP A 133 6.70 12.72 -6.65
C ASP A 133 5.33 12.05 -6.46
N GLU A 134 4.36 12.50 -7.24
CA GLU A 134 3.04 11.88 -7.26
C GLU A 134 3.14 10.49 -7.92
N PRO A 135 2.54 9.43 -7.34
CA PRO A 135 2.57 8.10 -7.91
C PRO A 135 2.01 8.06 -9.32
N SER A 136 2.72 7.44 -10.24
CA SER A 136 2.29 7.32 -11.62
C SER A 136 1.20 6.26 -11.83
N GLY A 137 1.17 5.24 -10.96
CA GLY A 137 0.24 4.10 -11.05
C GLY A 137 -1.08 4.29 -10.31
N GLU A 138 -1.13 5.19 -9.32
CA GLU A 138 -2.30 5.39 -8.45
C GLU A 138 -2.76 6.85 -8.47
N GLY A 139 -3.63 7.24 -9.42
CA GLY A 139 -4.22 8.58 -9.46
C GLY A 139 -5.31 8.78 -8.41
N ASN A 140 -5.30 9.91 -7.67
CA ASN A 140 -6.35 10.32 -6.75
C ASN A 140 -6.86 11.72 -7.08
N LEU A 141 -8.17 11.93 -6.97
CA LEU A 141 -8.79 13.25 -7.14
C LEU A 141 -8.61 14.10 -5.88
N ARG A 142 -8.62 13.48 -4.70
CA ARG A 142 -8.52 14.16 -3.39
C ARG A 142 -7.60 13.38 -2.45
N GLY A 143 -6.97 14.09 -1.52
CA GLY A 143 -6.11 13.50 -0.50
C GLY A 143 -4.62 13.77 -0.74
N SER A 144 -3.76 13.02 -0.06
CA SER A 144 -2.31 13.13 -0.19
C SER A 144 -1.87 12.73 -1.60
N ARG A 145 -1.00 13.55 -2.19
CA ARG A 145 -0.35 13.25 -3.49
C ARG A 145 1.04 12.65 -3.33
N GLU A 146 1.48 12.46 -2.09
CA GLU A 146 2.78 11.88 -1.80
C GLU A 146 2.82 10.41 -2.20
N GLY A 147 3.88 10.01 -2.91
CA GLY A 147 4.24 8.65 -3.21
C GLY A 147 5.41 8.16 -2.36
N PHE A 148 5.67 6.87 -2.36
CA PHE A 148 6.90 6.32 -1.84
C PHE A 148 8.08 6.64 -2.77
N ALA A 149 9.27 6.76 -2.18
CA ALA A 149 10.53 6.95 -2.90
C ALA A 149 11.29 5.61 -3.03
N ASP A 150 12.34 5.60 -3.83
CA ASP A 150 13.21 4.41 -3.96
C ASP A 150 13.98 4.10 -2.68
N LEU A 151 14.29 5.12 -1.85
CA LEU A 151 15.06 4.95 -0.63
C LEU A 151 14.20 4.46 0.54
N LEU A 152 14.53 3.29 1.08
CA LEU A 152 13.80 2.66 2.18
C LEU A 152 13.68 3.58 3.41
N ARG A 153 14.75 4.26 3.82
CA ARG A 153 14.75 5.12 5.01
C ARG A 153 13.78 6.30 4.87
N VAL A 154 13.65 6.86 3.65
CA VAL A 154 12.67 7.89 3.35
C VAL A 154 11.25 7.35 3.56
N ASN A 155 10.98 6.15 3.03
CA ASN A 155 9.67 5.52 3.12
C ASN A 155 9.28 5.21 4.57
N LEU A 156 10.23 4.75 5.38
CA LEU A 156 10.01 4.49 6.81
C LEU A 156 9.66 5.78 7.57
N SER A 157 10.35 6.89 7.27
CA SER A 157 10.06 8.17 7.88
C SER A 157 8.70 8.75 7.45
N LEU A 158 8.28 8.54 6.18
CA LEU A 158 6.94 8.90 5.71
C LEU A 158 5.85 8.17 6.51
N LEU A 159 6.01 6.85 6.72
CA LEU A 159 5.09 6.08 7.54
C LEU A 159 5.08 6.54 9.00
N ARG A 160 6.25 6.81 9.59
CA ARG A 160 6.35 7.31 10.97
C ARG A 160 5.68 8.68 11.13
N ARG A 161 5.81 9.57 10.15
CA ARG A 161 5.16 10.88 10.13
C ARG A 161 3.63 10.78 10.11
N LEU A 162 3.09 9.81 9.37
CA LEU A 162 1.64 9.57 9.27
C LEU A 162 1.09 8.84 10.50
N ILE A 163 1.84 7.87 11.03
CA ILE A 163 1.44 7.03 12.18
C ILE A 163 2.25 7.44 13.41
N ARG A 164 1.82 8.49 14.08
CA ARG A 164 2.48 9.06 15.27
C ARG A 164 2.09 8.30 16.55
N THR A 165 2.42 7.00 16.60
CA THR A 165 2.12 6.15 17.76
C THR A 165 3.33 5.31 18.16
N GLU A 166 3.44 5.03 19.44
CA GLU A 166 4.42 4.12 20.03
C GLU A 166 4.26 2.66 19.59
N HIS A 167 3.08 2.34 19.04
CA HIS A 167 2.76 0.97 18.61
C HIS A 167 3.24 0.65 17.19
N LEU A 168 3.67 1.64 16.40
CA LEU A 168 4.25 1.39 15.09
C LEU A 168 5.65 0.79 15.25
N VAL A 169 5.84 -0.40 14.69
CA VAL A 169 7.11 -1.11 14.63
C VAL A 169 7.58 -1.18 13.18
N GLN A 170 8.83 -0.87 12.97
CA GLN A 170 9.53 -0.92 11.68
C GLN A 170 10.78 -1.77 11.86
N GLU A 171 10.71 -3.03 11.45
CA GLU A 171 11.82 -3.98 11.53
C GLU A 171 12.59 -3.95 10.21
N VAL A 172 13.85 -3.54 10.23
CA VAL A 172 14.74 -3.56 9.06
C VAL A 172 15.59 -4.82 9.11
N ALA A 173 15.70 -5.49 7.99
CA ALA A 173 16.55 -6.65 7.81
C ALA A 173 17.19 -6.60 6.42
N GLN A 174 18.25 -7.38 6.23
CA GLN A 174 18.92 -7.56 4.93
C GLN A 174 18.53 -8.91 4.35
N ALA A 175 18.30 -8.93 3.04
CA ALA A 175 18.06 -10.17 2.31
C ALA A 175 19.39 -10.92 2.10
N ASP A 176 19.32 -12.26 2.17
CA ASP A 176 20.46 -13.14 1.89
C ASP A 176 20.68 -13.25 0.35
N THR A 177 21.14 -12.14 -0.23
CA THR A 177 21.42 -11.97 -1.67
C THR A 177 22.80 -11.35 -1.85
N GLU A 178 23.41 -11.48 -3.03
CA GLU A 178 24.68 -10.79 -3.32
C GLU A 178 24.56 -9.27 -3.19
N MET A 179 23.39 -8.70 -3.48
CA MET A 179 23.12 -7.26 -3.37
C MET A 179 22.91 -6.80 -1.93
N GLN A 180 22.72 -7.71 -0.96
CA GLN A 180 22.40 -7.40 0.45
C GLN A 180 21.30 -6.34 0.60
N THR A 181 20.27 -6.41 -0.25
CA THR A 181 19.20 -5.42 -0.30
C THR A 181 18.46 -5.38 1.04
N GLU A 182 18.32 -4.17 1.59
CA GLU A 182 17.56 -3.94 2.81
C GLU A 182 16.06 -4.00 2.52
N TYR A 183 15.30 -4.59 3.45
CA TYR A 183 13.84 -4.54 3.45
C TYR A 183 13.31 -4.26 4.85
N ALA A 184 12.11 -3.75 4.94
CA ALA A 184 11.46 -3.45 6.21
C ALA A 184 10.09 -4.10 6.31
N ILE A 185 9.76 -4.59 7.53
CA ILE A 185 8.44 -5.10 7.91
C ILE A 185 7.82 -4.07 8.84
N CYS A 186 6.74 -3.44 8.40
CA CYS A 186 6.04 -2.39 9.14
C CYS A 186 4.66 -2.89 9.60
N TYR A 187 4.36 -2.74 10.88
CA TYR A 187 3.07 -3.14 11.46
C TYR A 187 2.76 -2.40 12.76
N CYS A 188 1.51 -2.42 13.17
CA CYS A 188 1.07 -1.86 14.45
C CYS A 188 0.95 -2.96 15.52
N LYS A 189 1.80 -2.90 16.56
CA LYS A 189 1.96 -3.96 17.59
C LYS A 189 0.67 -4.30 18.33
N ASN A 190 -0.21 -3.35 18.54
CA ASN A 190 -1.47 -3.54 19.25
C ASN A 190 -2.63 -3.96 18.33
N ARG A 191 -2.43 -4.01 17.00
CA ARG A 191 -3.46 -4.31 16.01
C ARG A 191 -3.16 -5.52 15.15
N ALA A 192 -1.89 -5.71 14.76
CA ALA A 192 -1.48 -6.85 13.96
C ALA A 192 -1.53 -8.15 14.74
N ASP A 193 -1.88 -9.25 14.06
CA ASP A 193 -1.79 -10.59 14.66
C ASP A 193 -0.33 -11.01 14.79
N SER A 194 0.10 -11.25 16.03
CA SER A 194 1.48 -11.64 16.33
C SER A 194 1.90 -12.95 15.63
N ALA A 195 0.98 -13.90 15.49
CA ALA A 195 1.26 -15.16 14.80
C ALA A 195 1.51 -14.94 13.31
N MET A 196 0.81 -13.98 12.69
CA MET A 196 1.04 -13.63 11.31
C MET A 196 2.36 -12.89 11.13
N VAL A 197 2.68 -11.93 11.99
CA VAL A 197 3.98 -11.22 11.96
C VAL A 197 5.14 -12.22 12.03
N ILE A 198 5.08 -13.20 12.93
CA ILE A 198 6.11 -14.24 13.06
C ILE A 198 6.21 -15.08 11.78
N ARG A 199 5.08 -15.44 11.17
CA ARG A 199 5.08 -16.22 9.92
C ARG A 199 5.65 -15.43 8.75
N VAL A 200 5.27 -14.16 8.60
CA VAL A 200 5.81 -13.27 7.56
C VAL A 200 7.32 -13.11 7.75
N ARG A 201 7.77 -12.78 8.98
CA ARG A 201 9.21 -12.66 9.29
C ARG A 201 9.99 -13.92 8.95
N LYS A 202 9.47 -15.10 9.31
CA LYS A 202 10.11 -16.38 8.98
C LYS A 202 10.16 -16.63 7.48
N ALA A 203 9.09 -16.33 6.76
CA ALA A 203 9.02 -16.51 5.30
C ALA A 203 10.02 -15.60 4.59
N LEU A 204 10.10 -14.33 4.98
CA LEU A 204 11.05 -13.36 4.41
C LEU A 204 12.50 -13.70 4.76
N ALA A 205 12.78 -14.12 6.01
CA ALA A 205 14.13 -14.55 6.42
C ALA A 205 14.57 -15.86 5.74
N ALA A 206 13.64 -16.73 5.37
CA ALA A 206 13.92 -17.95 4.63
C ALA A 206 14.00 -17.74 3.11
N ALA A 207 13.58 -16.57 2.63
CA ALA A 207 13.62 -16.24 1.22
C ALA A 207 15.07 -16.03 0.77
N LYS A 208 15.44 -16.72 -0.31
CA LYS A 208 16.76 -16.61 -0.95
C LYS A 208 16.58 -16.32 -2.44
N PRO A 209 16.01 -15.14 -2.79
CA PRO A 209 15.96 -14.75 -4.18
C PRO A 209 17.39 -14.44 -4.65
N GLU A 210 17.71 -14.76 -5.90
CA GLU A 210 19.00 -14.41 -6.49
C GLU A 210 19.18 -12.88 -6.53
N LEU A 211 18.10 -12.17 -6.87
CA LEU A 211 18.02 -10.72 -6.89
C LEU A 211 16.77 -10.27 -6.13
N LEU A 212 16.87 -9.15 -5.41
CA LEU A 212 15.72 -8.52 -4.73
C LEU A 212 15.63 -7.05 -5.15
N LEU A 213 14.80 -6.78 -6.17
CA LEU A 213 14.60 -5.44 -6.73
C LEU A 213 13.26 -4.83 -6.31
N ASP A 214 12.29 -5.67 -5.94
CA ASP A 214 10.94 -5.24 -5.53
C ASP A 214 10.36 -6.21 -4.49
N SER A 215 9.38 -5.75 -3.75
CA SER A 215 8.70 -6.55 -2.71
C SER A 215 7.96 -7.77 -3.27
N SER A 216 7.53 -7.74 -4.54
CA SER A 216 6.87 -8.85 -5.22
C SER A 216 7.72 -10.12 -5.33
N TYR A 217 9.05 -9.97 -5.33
CA TYR A 217 9.98 -11.12 -5.34
C TYR A 217 9.83 -12.03 -4.12
N PHE A 218 9.27 -11.54 -3.02
CA PHE A 218 9.00 -12.35 -1.82
C PHE A 218 7.73 -13.23 -1.92
N VAL A 219 6.85 -12.97 -2.88
CA VAL A 219 5.54 -13.66 -2.99
C VAL A 219 5.67 -15.20 -3.02
N PRO A 220 6.63 -15.83 -3.74
CA PRO A 220 6.75 -17.28 -3.77
C PRO A 220 7.02 -17.92 -2.39
N TRP A 221 7.73 -17.23 -1.50
CA TRP A 221 8.00 -17.70 -0.13
C TRP A 221 6.87 -17.40 0.84
N LEU A 222 6.15 -16.30 0.62
CA LEU A 222 4.96 -15.93 1.40
C LEU A 222 3.76 -16.82 1.09
N LEU A 223 3.67 -17.30 -0.16
CA LEU A 223 2.59 -18.12 -0.70
C LEU A 223 3.13 -19.41 -1.33
N PRO A 224 3.76 -20.29 -0.55
CA PRO A 224 4.29 -21.53 -1.11
C PRO A 224 3.18 -22.40 -1.67
N GLY A 225 3.40 -22.99 -2.84
CA GLY A 225 2.46 -23.94 -3.45
C GLY A 225 2.26 -23.72 -4.96
N LYS A 226 1.12 -24.20 -5.47
CA LYS A 226 0.78 -24.12 -6.89
C LYS A 226 0.50 -22.69 -7.34
N ALA A 227 0.70 -22.42 -8.62
CA ALA A 227 0.30 -21.16 -9.25
C ALA A 227 -1.17 -20.83 -8.92
N ARG A 228 -1.42 -19.61 -8.48
CA ARG A 228 -2.75 -19.10 -8.11
C ARG A 228 -3.14 -18.02 -9.07
N LEU A 229 -4.42 -17.98 -9.41
CA LEU A 229 -4.96 -16.94 -10.27
C LEU A 229 -5.11 -15.61 -9.50
N PHE A 230 -5.50 -15.69 -8.23
CA PHE A 230 -5.60 -14.54 -7.33
C PHE A 230 -4.51 -14.61 -6.26
N THR A 231 -3.86 -13.49 -6.02
CA THR A 231 -2.85 -13.33 -4.97
C THR A 231 -3.43 -12.50 -3.82
N PRO A 232 -3.43 -13.03 -2.57
CA PRO A 232 -3.89 -12.28 -1.40
C PRO A 232 -2.81 -11.29 -0.91
N VAL A 233 -2.24 -10.56 -1.84
CA VAL A 233 -1.21 -9.52 -1.65
C VAL A 233 -1.62 -8.34 -2.51
N SER A 234 -1.56 -7.14 -1.95
CA SER A 234 -1.77 -5.90 -2.70
C SER A 234 -0.53 -5.03 -2.65
N TYR A 235 -0.44 -4.13 -3.60
CA TYR A 235 0.67 -3.18 -3.71
C TYR A 235 0.12 -1.77 -3.69
N THR A 236 0.89 -0.83 -3.14
CA THR A 236 0.56 0.59 -3.18
C THR A 236 1.83 1.44 -3.23
N GLU A 237 1.80 2.48 -4.03
CA GLU A 237 2.85 3.50 -4.09
C GLU A 237 2.57 4.66 -3.12
N ARG A 238 1.43 4.61 -2.36
CA ARG A 238 0.98 5.69 -1.49
C ARG A 238 1.24 5.43 -0.02
N PRO A 239 2.07 6.25 0.66
CA PRO A 239 2.27 6.15 2.11
C PRO A 239 0.96 6.25 2.91
N ALA A 240 0.01 7.07 2.44
CA ALA A 240 -1.28 7.24 3.11
C ALA A 240 -2.13 5.95 3.11
N VAL A 241 -2.14 5.20 1.99
CA VAL A 241 -2.81 3.90 1.88
C VAL A 241 -2.12 2.88 2.79
N ALA A 242 -0.80 2.76 2.71
CA ALA A 242 -0.03 1.85 3.53
C ALA A 242 -0.23 2.13 5.03
N ALA A 243 -0.23 3.40 5.45
CA ALA A 243 -0.50 3.81 6.83
C ALA A 243 -1.90 3.42 7.29
N ALA A 244 -2.93 3.61 6.45
CA ALA A 244 -4.30 3.18 6.76
C ALA A 244 -4.36 1.66 6.96
N LYS A 245 -3.74 0.88 6.06
CA LYS A 245 -3.70 -0.59 6.13
C LYS A 245 -2.93 -1.11 7.35
N ILE A 246 -1.85 -0.45 7.75
CA ILE A 246 -1.15 -0.75 9.03
C ILE A 246 -2.08 -0.50 10.23
N CYS A 247 -2.86 0.60 10.19
CA CYS A 247 -3.84 0.90 11.23
C CYS A 247 -5.04 -0.07 11.23
N GLU A 248 -5.32 -0.77 10.15
CA GLU A 248 -6.28 -1.88 10.06
C GLU A 248 -5.73 -3.21 10.62
N GLY A 249 -4.47 -3.26 11.04
CA GLY A 249 -3.81 -4.46 11.59
C GLY A 249 -3.07 -5.28 10.54
N LYS A 250 -2.87 -4.77 9.33
CA LYS A 250 -2.10 -5.43 8.28
C LYS A 250 -0.61 -5.20 8.44
N ILE A 251 0.16 -5.98 7.69
CA ILE A 251 1.61 -5.89 7.61
C ILE A 251 1.98 -5.28 6.26
N VAL A 252 2.89 -4.34 6.28
CA VAL A 252 3.44 -3.70 5.08
C VAL A 252 4.91 -4.07 4.96
N VAL A 253 5.33 -4.49 3.78
CA VAL A 253 6.73 -4.80 3.47
C VAL A 253 7.23 -3.82 2.43
N LEU A 254 8.35 -3.18 2.73
CA LEU A 254 9.06 -2.23 1.86
C LEU A 254 10.42 -2.81 1.51
N VAL A 255 10.88 -2.59 0.29
CA VAL A 255 12.20 -3.01 -0.20
C VAL A 255 12.97 -1.77 -0.68
N ASN A 256 14.26 -1.69 -0.36
CA ASN A 256 15.10 -0.61 -0.83
C ASN A 256 15.28 -0.68 -2.34
N GLY A 257 15.10 0.44 -3.03
CA GLY A 257 15.16 0.53 -4.49
C GLY A 257 13.79 0.38 -5.18
N SER A 258 12.68 0.21 -4.43
CA SER A 258 11.33 0.14 -4.98
C SER A 258 10.40 1.12 -4.28
N PRO A 259 9.61 1.94 -5.03
CA PRO A 259 8.60 2.82 -4.48
C PRO A 259 7.29 2.09 -4.17
N SER A 260 7.26 0.77 -4.32
CA SER A 260 6.07 -0.05 -4.12
C SER A 260 6.07 -0.76 -2.78
N ALA A 261 5.05 -0.51 -1.96
CA ALA A 261 4.82 -1.20 -0.69
C ALA A 261 3.90 -2.40 -0.88
N MET A 262 4.33 -3.57 -0.42
CA MET A 262 3.50 -4.77 -0.39
C MET A 262 2.68 -4.82 0.90
N VAL A 263 1.37 -5.01 0.78
CA VAL A 263 0.41 -5.06 1.90
C VAL A 263 -0.13 -6.48 2.07
N LEU A 264 -0.08 -7.01 3.29
CA LEU A 264 -0.44 -8.38 3.65
C LEU A 264 -1.37 -8.41 4.89
N PRO A 265 -2.40 -9.26 4.90
CA PRO A 265 -3.03 -9.92 3.78
C PRO A 265 -3.91 -8.95 3.01
N ALA A 266 -4.03 -9.13 1.70
CA ALA A 266 -5.03 -8.42 0.89
C ALA A 266 -6.36 -9.17 0.86
N LEU A 267 -7.46 -8.44 0.74
CA LEU A 267 -8.81 -8.97 0.61
C LEU A 267 -9.36 -8.62 -0.78
N PHE A 268 -10.26 -9.47 -1.30
CA PHE A 268 -10.85 -9.25 -2.62
C PHE A 268 -11.61 -7.92 -2.72
N CYS A 269 -12.38 -7.57 -1.68
CA CYS A 269 -13.14 -6.32 -1.65
C CYS A 269 -12.26 -5.06 -1.75
N GLU A 270 -11.05 -5.12 -1.26
CA GLU A 270 -10.13 -3.97 -1.26
C GLU A 270 -9.67 -3.52 -2.64
N ASN A 271 -9.74 -4.42 -3.63
CA ASN A 271 -9.45 -4.05 -5.03
C ASN A 271 -10.48 -3.08 -5.62
N PHE A 272 -11.63 -2.91 -4.97
CA PHE A 272 -12.70 -2.01 -5.38
C PHE A 272 -12.76 -0.74 -4.53
N GLU A 273 -11.90 -0.63 -3.51
CA GLU A 273 -11.77 0.52 -2.63
C GLU A 273 -10.76 1.53 -3.21
N CYS A 274 -11.02 2.81 -2.93
CA CYS A 274 -10.13 3.91 -3.31
C CYS A 274 -10.12 4.94 -2.16
N LEU A 275 -9.02 5.70 -2.02
CA LEU A 275 -8.95 6.80 -1.04
C LEU A 275 -10.04 7.85 -1.25
N ASP A 276 -10.40 8.12 -2.50
CA ASP A 276 -11.47 9.06 -2.85
C ASP A 276 -12.84 8.64 -2.33
N ASP A 277 -13.06 7.33 -2.10
CA ASP A 277 -14.31 6.83 -1.52
C ASP A 277 -14.57 7.44 -0.14
N TYR A 278 -13.50 7.68 0.66
CA TYR A 278 -13.60 8.25 2.01
C TYR A 278 -13.73 9.77 2.02
N ALA A 279 -13.35 10.44 0.94
CA ALA A 279 -13.50 11.88 0.76
C ALA A 279 -14.87 12.29 0.19
N SER A 280 -15.64 11.32 -0.29
CA SER A 280 -16.96 11.51 -0.93
C SER A 280 -18.11 11.12 0.01
N THR A 281 -19.36 11.40 -0.40
CA THR A 281 -20.54 10.96 0.36
C THR A 281 -20.70 9.44 0.32
N ALA A 282 -21.22 8.82 1.39
CA ALA A 282 -21.36 7.37 1.50
C ALA A 282 -22.22 6.76 0.36
N VAL A 283 -23.26 7.46 -0.06
CA VAL A 283 -24.15 7.02 -1.16
C VAL A 283 -23.40 7.00 -2.48
N PHE A 284 -22.69 8.08 -2.81
CA PHE A 284 -21.92 8.17 -4.05
C PHE A 284 -20.78 7.15 -4.10
N SER A 285 -20.03 7.00 -3.00
CA SER A 285 -18.97 6.00 -2.91
C SER A 285 -19.51 4.58 -3.07
N SER A 286 -20.67 4.25 -2.46
CA SER A 286 -21.31 2.94 -2.63
C SER A 286 -21.72 2.70 -4.09
N PHE A 287 -22.26 3.71 -4.76
CA PHE A 287 -22.59 3.63 -6.18
C PHE A 287 -21.33 3.35 -7.03
N LEU A 288 -20.23 4.08 -6.80
CA LEU A 288 -18.97 3.87 -7.51
C LEU A 288 -18.39 2.46 -7.25
N ARG A 289 -18.46 1.97 -6.01
CA ARG A 289 -18.02 0.61 -5.70
C ARG A 289 -18.84 -0.45 -6.43
N ILE A 290 -20.16 -0.33 -6.43
CA ILE A 290 -21.04 -1.23 -7.21
C ILE A 290 -20.66 -1.18 -8.70
N LEU A 291 -20.42 0.02 -9.24
CA LEU A 291 -19.98 0.18 -10.63
C LEU A 291 -18.66 -0.54 -10.90
N LYS A 292 -17.68 -0.45 -9.98
CA LYS A 292 -16.40 -1.17 -10.09
C LYS A 292 -16.59 -2.70 -10.10
N TYR A 293 -17.45 -3.23 -9.20
CA TYR A 293 -17.79 -4.67 -9.21
C TYR A 293 -18.43 -5.08 -10.53
N VAL A 294 -19.42 -4.32 -11.02
CA VAL A 294 -20.08 -4.58 -12.31
C VAL A 294 -19.04 -4.53 -13.45
N SER A 295 -18.15 -3.55 -13.47
CA SER A 295 -17.08 -3.45 -14.47
C SER A 295 -16.15 -4.66 -14.47
N PHE A 296 -15.77 -5.17 -13.30
CA PHE A 296 -14.95 -6.38 -13.21
C PHE A 296 -15.67 -7.60 -13.81
N TYR A 297 -16.95 -7.82 -13.48
CA TYR A 297 -17.73 -8.91 -14.05
C TYR A 297 -17.94 -8.75 -15.56
N LEU A 298 -18.19 -7.53 -16.04
CA LEU A 298 -18.25 -7.24 -17.48
C LEU A 298 -16.93 -7.57 -18.18
N THR A 299 -15.80 -7.18 -17.59
CA THR A 299 -14.48 -7.46 -18.14
C THR A 299 -14.24 -8.98 -18.31
N VAL A 300 -14.64 -9.78 -17.33
CA VAL A 300 -14.37 -11.22 -17.31
C VAL A 300 -15.39 -12.00 -18.17
N PHE A 301 -16.67 -11.70 -18.03
CA PHE A 301 -17.73 -12.55 -18.56
C PHE A 301 -18.38 -12.07 -19.84
N LEU A 302 -18.41 -10.75 -20.12
CA LEU A 302 -19.17 -10.18 -21.23
C LEU A 302 -18.82 -10.78 -22.61
N PRO A 303 -17.53 -10.98 -22.99
CA PRO A 303 -17.18 -11.58 -24.28
C PRO A 303 -17.67 -13.03 -24.40
N GLY A 304 -17.49 -13.85 -23.33
CA GLY A 304 -17.97 -15.23 -23.31
C GLY A 304 -19.48 -15.33 -23.34
N VAL A 305 -20.19 -14.48 -22.60
CA VAL A 305 -21.66 -14.39 -22.62
C VAL A 305 -22.16 -14.01 -24.00
N PHE A 306 -21.55 -13.01 -24.62
CA PHE A 306 -21.93 -12.57 -25.97
C PHE A 306 -21.79 -13.71 -27.01
N VAL A 307 -20.64 -14.39 -27.02
CA VAL A 307 -20.42 -15.55 -27.92
C VAL A 307 -21.40 -16.68 -27.60
N CYS A 308 -21.61 -16.99 -26.32
CA CYS A 308 -22.54 -18.02 -25.88
C CYS A 308 -23.99 -17.74 -26.36
N LEU A 309 -24.46 -16.50 -26.18
CA LEU A 309 -25.79 -16.09 -26.62
C LEU A 309 -25.92 -16.08 -28.13
N ALA A 310 -24.97 -15.51 -28.86
CA ALA A 310 -25.07 -15.36 -30.30
C ALA A 310 -24.95 -16.69 -31.04
N VAL A 311 -24.10 -17.62 -30.59
CA VAL A 311 -23.83 -18.89 -31.29
C VAL A 311 -24.70 -20.03 -30.82
N TYR A 312 -24.94 -20.13 -29.49
CA TYR A 312 -25.61 -21.30 -28.90
C TYR A 312 -27.06 -21.07 -28.45
N LEU A 313 -27.38 -19.80 -28.09
CA LEU A 313 -28.70 -19.44 -27.54
C LEU A 313 -29.28 -18.20 -28.24
N PRO A 314 -29.37 -18.20 -29.60
CA PRO A 314 -29.87 -17.04 -30.36
C PRO A 314 -31.32 -16.66 -30.00
N GLU A 315 -32.10 -17.63 -29.50
CA GLU A 315 -33.49 -17.43 -29.07
C GLU A 315 -33.67 -16.45 -27.93
N LEU A 316 -32.62 -16.25 -27.11
CA LEU A 316 -32.64 -15.27 -26.00
C LEU A 316 -32.37 -13.85 -26.46
N ILE A 317 -31.89 -13.64 -27.69
CA ILE A 317 -31.60 -12.33 -28.24
C ILE A 317 -32.84 -11.75 -28.91
N PRO A 318 -33.19 -10.47 -28.68
CA PRO A 318 -34.31 -9.83 -29.39
C PRO A 318 -34.12 -9.96 -30.91
N PRO A 319 -35.17 -10.35 -31.68
CA PRO A 319 -35.08 -10.68 -33.10
C PRO A 319 -34.41 -9.57 -33.95
N GLN A 320 -34.70 -8.30 -33.64
CA GLN A 320 -34.12 -7.16 -34.36
C GLN A 320 -32.58 -7.06 -34.17
N LEU A 321 -32.09 -7.40 -32.96
CA LEU A 321 -30.67 -7.39 -32.67
C LEU A 321 -29.98 -8.63 -33.27
N LEU A 322 -30.62 -9.80 -33.14
CA LEU A 322 -30.12 -11.04 -33.73
C LEU A 322 -29.92 -10.90 -35.24
N TYR A 323 -30.91 -10.35 -35.96
CA TYR A 323 -30.79 -10.11 -37.40
C TYR A 323 -29.56 -9.22 -37.73
N LYS A 324 -29.29 -8.19 -36.94
CA LYS A 324 -28.12 -7.32 -37.15
C LYS A 324 -26.80 -8.06 -36.89
N ILE A 325 -26.74 -8.91 -35.85
CA ILE A 325 -25.55 -9.71 -35.52
C ILE A 325 -25.29 -10.71 -36.65
N GLU A 326 -26.30 -11.47 -37.11
CA GLU A 326 -26.15 -12.42 -38.21
C GLU A 326 -25.77 -11.76 -39.54
N ALA A 327 -26.35 -10.62 -39.84
CA ALA A 327 -26.01 -9.87 -41.04
C ALA A 327 -24.54 -9.37 -41.02
N ALA A 328 -24.07 -8.94 -39.84
CA ALA A 328 -22.68 -8.52 -39.67
C ALA A 328 -21.71 -9.72 -39.74
N GLU A 329 -22.05 -10.86 -39.12
CA GLU A 329 -21.23 -12.08 -39.16
C GLU A 329 -21.09 -12.65 -40.58
N LYS A 330 -22.18 -12.63 -41.37
CA LYS A 330 -22.12 -13.06 -42.78
C LYS A 330 -21.22 -12.21 -43.68
N ALA A 331 -20.91 -10.99 -43.25
CA ALA A 331 -20.02 -10.09 -43.96
C ALA A 331 -18.54 -10.26 -43.56
N THR A 332 -18.22 -11.06 -42.54
CA THR A 332 -16.86 -11.32 -42.04
C THR A 332 -16.35 -12.71 -42.44
N PRO A 333 -15.01 -12.87 -42.63
CA PRO A 333 -14.43 -14.16 -43.04
C PRO A 333 -14.27 -15.15 -41.85
N LEU A 334 -14.33 -14.69 -40.61
CA LEU A 334 -14.12 -15.51 -39.41
C LEU A 334 -15.44 -15.79 -38.70
N PRO A 335 -15.60 -16.98 -38.08
CA PRO A 335 -16.74 -17.22 -37.22
C PRO A 335 -16.65 -16.33 -35.98
N LEU A 336 -17.80 -15.93 -35.42
CA LEU A 336 -17.94 -14.94 -34.33
C LEU A 336 -17.02 -15.21 -33.11
N PHE A 337 -16.87 -16.48 -32.73
CA PHE A 337 -15.94 -16.86 -31.66
C PHE A 337 -14.47 -16.51 -31.97
N ALA A 338 -14.01 -16.87 -33.19
CA ALA A 338 -12.62 -16.62 -33.59
C ALA A 338 -12.36 -15.14 -33.76
N GLU A 339 -13.35 -14.40 -34.28
CA GLU A 339 -13.31 -12.95 -34.42
C GLU A 339 -13.18 -12.28 -33.04
N MET A 340 -14.02 -12.65 -32.04
CA MET A 340 -13.96 -12.10 -30.68
C MET A 340 -12.61 -12.42 -30.02
N LEU A 341 -12.09 -13.63 -30.20
CA LEU A 341 -10.80 -14.03 -29.66
C LEU A 341 -9.66 -13.18 -30.26
N LEU A 342 -9.69 -12.99 -31.58
CA LEU A 342 -8.69 -12.19 -32.30
C LEU A 342 -8.70 -10.73 -31.85
N VAL A 343 -9.89 -10.10 -31.74
CA VAL A 343 -10.02 -8.71 -31.29
C VAL A 343 -9.49 -8.55 -29.87
N ILE A 344 -9.82 -9.46 -28.96
CA ILE A 344 -9.32 -9.41 -27.56
C ILE A 344 -7.80 -9.54 -27.54
N LEU A 345 -7.20 -10.44 -28.31
CA LEU A 345 -5.74 -10.59 -28.37
C LEU A 345 -5.07 -9.32 -28.95
N ILE A 346 -5.64 -8.72 -30.00
CA ILE A 346 -5.13 -7.46 -30.56
C ILE A 346 -5.20 -6.34 -29.52
N LEU A 347 -6.29 -6.22 -28.77
CA LEU A 347 -6.43 -5.23 -27.71
C LEU A 347 -5.37 -5.42 -26.61
N GLU A 348 -5.04 -6.66 -26.24
CA GLU A 348 -3.95 -6.91 -25.27
C GLU A 348 -2.58 -6.52 -25.83
N VAL A 349 -2.31 -6.82 -27.10
CA VAL A 349 -1.05 -6.39 -27.76
C VAL A 349 -0.94 -4.86 -27.79
N ILE A 350 -2.02 -4.16 -28.15
CA ILE A 350 -2.03 -2.68 -28.16
C ILE A 350 -1.78 -2.13 -26.77
N ARG A 351 -2.40 -2.72 -25.74
CA ARG A 351 -2.23 -2.31 -24.37
C ARG A 351 -0.80 -2.55 -23.88
N GLU A 352 -0.23 -3.74 -24.12
CA GLU A 352 1.15 -4.08 -23.73
C GLU A 352 2.15 -3.14 -24.44
N ALA A 353 1.92 -2.83 -25.71
CA ALA A 353 2.70 -1.85 -26.43
C ALA A 353 2.60 -0.46 -25.79
N GLY A 354 1.38 -0.05 -25.40
CA GLY A 354 1.13 1.25 -24.77
C GLY A 354 1.86 1.44 -23.44
N LEU A 355 1.99 0.37 -22.63
CA LEU A 355 2.72 0.40 -21.36
C LEU A 355 4.24 0.57 -21.54
N ARG A 356 4.79 0.13 -22.67
CA ARG A 356 6.24 0.17 -22.94
C ARG A 356 6.68 1.42 -23.75
N MET A 357 5.73 2.20 -24.22
CA MET A 357 6.04 3.38 -25.03
C MET A 357 6.28 4.63 -24.17
N PRO A 358 7.19 5.52 -24.59
CA PRO A 358 7.32 6.85 -24.00
C PRO A 358 5.98 7.59 -24.02
N GLN A 359 5.66 8.33 -22.97
CA GLN A 359 4.37 9.04 -22.83
C GLN A 359 4.08 9.98 -24.01
N SER A 360 5.10 10.56 -24.62
CA SER A 360 4.98 11.43 -25.79
C SER A 360 4.39 10.73 -27.03
N LEU A 361 4.59 9.43 -27.17
CA LEU A 361 4.10 8.63 -28.31
C LEU A 361 2.80 7.89 -27.99
N GLY A 362 2.49 7.67 -26.70
CA GLY A 362 1.34 6.88 -26.28
C GLY A 362 0.00 7.40 -26.80
N HIS A 363 -0.21 8.72 -26.80
CA HIS A 363 -1.43 9.33 -27.34
C HIS A 363 -1.59 9.11 -28.84
N SER A 364 -0.51 9.25 -29.62
CA SER A 364 -0.53 9.06 -31.07
C SER A 364 -0.84 7.61 -31.46
N VAL A 365 -0.25 6.65 -30.74
CA VAL A 365 -0.49 5.23 -30.99
C VAL A 365 -1.89 4.80 -30.58
N SER A 366 -2.41 5.33 -29.47
CA SER A 366 -3.80 5.08 -29.08
C SER A 366 -4.79 5.57 -30.14
N LEU A 367 -4.56 6.76 -30.71
CA LEU A 367 -5.39 7.30 -31.78
C LEU A 367 -5.33 6.45 -33.04
N VAL A 368 -4.12 6.07 -33.49
CA VAL A 368 -3.92 5.21 -34.66
C VAL A 368 -4.56 3.82 -34.45
N SER A 369 -4.41 3.24 -33.25
CA SER A 369 -5.03 1.95 -32.92
C SER A 369 -6.55 2.02 -32.93
N ALA A 370 -7.15 3.09 -32.41
CA ALA A 370 -8.58 3.32 -32.46
C ALA A 370 -9.09 3.45 -33.92
N LEU A 371 -8.34 4.13 -34.77
CA LEU A 371 -8.68 4.28 -36.19
C LEU A 371 -8.56 2.96 -36.96
N ILE A 372 -7.49 2.16 -36.71
CA ILE A 372 -7.28 0.89 -37.38
C ILE A 372 -8.36 -0.12 -36.99
N LEU A 373 -8.63 -0.27 -35.67
CA LEU A 373 -9.62 -1.21 -35.18
C LEU A 373 -11.06 -0.73 -35.40
N GLY A 374 -11.31 0.59 -35.23
CA GLY A 374 -12.65 1.14 -35.35
C GLY A 374 -13.12 1.22 -36.81
N ASP A 375 -12.39 1.89 -37.66
CA ASP A 375 -12.85 2.19 -38.99
C ASP A 375 -12.31 1.22 -40.07
N ALA A 376 -10.99 0.97 -40.09
CA ALA A 376 -10.38 0.15 -41.12
C ALA A 376 -10.81 -1.32 -41.06
N ALA A 377 -10.85 -1.90 -39.88
CA ALA A 377 -11.23 -3.31 -39.70
C ALA A 377 -12.71 -3.58 -40.08
N ILE A 378 -13.60 -2.63 -39.74
CA ILE A 378 -15.02 -2.70 -40.12
C ILE A 378 -15.19 -2.44 -41.60
N ALA A 379 -14.56 -1.40 -42.16
CA ALA A 379 -14.68 -1.03 -43.57
C ALA A 379 -14.17 -2.11 -44.53
N THR A 380 -13.16 -2.88 -44.09
CA THR A 380 -12.63 -4.03 -44.87
C THR A 380 -13.43 -5.29 -44.69
N GLY A 381 -14.44 -5.33 -43.80
CA GLY A 381 -15.21 -6.53 -43.47
C GLY A 381 -14.42 -7.60 -42.74
N LEU A 382 -13.25 -7.24 -42.14
CA LEU A 382 -12.45 -8.18 -41.36
C LEU A 382 -13.05 -8.44 -39.98
N MET A 383 -13.78 -7.46 -39.46
CA MET A 383 -14.38 -7.51 -38.13
C MET A 383 -15.79 -6.92 -38.13
N SER A 384 -16.68 -7.54 -37.36
CA SER A 384 -18.06 -7.10 -37.24
C SER A 384 -18.23 -6.01 -36.17
N THR A 385 -19.12 -5.07 -36.41
CA THR A 385 -19.43 -3.99 -35.46
C THR A 385 -19.88 -4.48 -34.09
N PRO A 386 -20.72 -5.50 -33.93
CA PRO A 386 -21.12 -6.02 -32.63
C PRO A 386 -19.94 -6.56 -31.79
N VAL A 387 -19.01 -7.27 -32.42
CA VAL A 387 -17.82 -7.82 -31.75
C VAL A 387 -16.92 -6.69 -31.26
N ILE A 388 -16.64 -5.70 -32.10
CA ILE A 388 -15.82 -4.53 -31.71
C ILE A 388 -16.50 -3.77 -30.56
N PHE A 389 -17.81 -3.57 -30.59
CA PHE A 389 -18.54 -2.91 -29.52
C PHE A 389 -18.38 -3.64 -28.18
N VAL A 390 -18.61 -4.97 -28.14
CA VAL A 390 -18.47 -5.78 -26.92
C VAL A 390 -17.03 -5.78 -26.42
N ALA A 391 -16.05 -5.91 -27.31
CA ALA A 391 -14.63 -5.90 -26.97
C ALA A 391 -14.20 -4.53 -26.40
N SER A 392 -14.70 -3.43 -27.00
CA SER A 392 -14.41 -2.06 -26.50
C SER A 392 -14.99 -1.81 -25.12
N VAL A 393 -16.24 -2.19 -24.86
CA VAL A 393 -16.85 -2.09 -23.53
C VAL A 393 -16.05 -2.91 -22.51
N THR A 394 -15.62 -4.11 -22.88
CA THR A 394 -14.79 -4.98 -22.03
C THR A 394 -13.44 -4.34 -21.72
N ALA A 395 -12.78 -3.74 -22.69
CA ALA A 395 -11.50 -3.06 -22.51
C ALA A 395 -11.62 -1.82 -21.61
N ILE A 396 -12.67 -1.01 -21.79
CA ILE A 396 -12.93 0.18 -20.96
C ILE A 396 -13.24 -0.26 -19.51
N ALA A 397 -14.04 -1.30 -19.33
CA ALA A 397 -14.39 -1.82 -18.02
C ALA A 397 -13.15 -2.31 -17.22
N LEU A 398 -12.12 -2.81 -17.90
CA LEU A 398 -10.87 -3.25 -17.29
C LEU A 398 -10.09 -2.09 -16.63
N PHE A 399 -10.14 -0.89 -17.21
CA PHE A 399 -9.46 0.29 -16.65
C PHE A 399 -10.07 0.78 -15.32
N VAL A 400 -11.29 0.36 -15.02
CA VAL A 400 -11.98 0.74 -13.76
C VAL A 400 -11.40 0.00 -12.55
N THR A 401 -10.80 -1.20 -12.77
CA THR A 401 -10.23 -2.05 -11.70
C THR A 401 -8.81 -2.51 -12.04
N PRO A 402 -7.82 -1.59 -12.06
CA PRO A 402 -6.47 -1.90 -12.51
C PRO A 402 -5.74 -2.92 -11.63
N SER A 403 -6.04 -2.99 -10.32
CA SER A 403 -5.45 -3.95 -9.38
C SER A 403 -5.79 -5.42 -9.70
N LEU A 404 -6.89 -5.68 -10.41
CA LEU A 404 -7.33 -7.01 -10.83
C LEU A 404 -7.02 -7.32 -12.31
N TYR A 405 -6.12 -6.55 -12.93
CA TYR A 405 -5.81 -6.71 -14.34
C TYR A 405 -5.33 -8.13 -14.70
N GLU A 406 -4.27 -8.60 -14.03
CA GLU A 406 -3.66 -9.91 -14.32
C GLU A 406 -4.68 -11.06 -14.25
N PRO A 407 -5.43 -11.24 -13.14
CA PRO A 407 -6.44 -12.29 -13.08
C PRO A 407 -7.61 -12.06 -14.04
N ALA A 408 -8.00 -10.81 -14.32
CA ALA A 408 -9.12 -10.52 -15.21
C ALA A 408 -8.83 -10.92 -16.67
N VAL A 409 -7.62 -10.65 -17.17
CA VAL A 409 -7.22 -11.03 -18.54
C VAL A 409 -7.22 -12.53 -18.71
N LEU A 410 -6.59 -13.27 -17.78
CA LEU A 410 -6.54 -14.73 -17.84
C LEU A 410 -7.93 -15.36 -17.73
N LEU A 411 -8.76 -14.85 -16.81
CA LEU A 411 -10.14 -15.30 -16.65
C LEU A 411 -10.96 -15.03 -17.90
N ARG A 412 -10.88 -13.83 -18.46
CA ARG A 412 -11.61 -13.46 -19.69
C ARG A 412 -11.30 -14.41 -20.83
N LEU A 413 -10.01 -14.69 -21.08
CA LEU A 413 -9.61 -15.66 -22.10
C LEU A 413 -10.13 -17.07 -21.77
N GLY A 414 -10.02 -17.52 -20.53
CA GLY A 414 -10.54 -18.82 -20.09
C GLY A 414 -12.05 -18.94 -20.25
N VAL A 415 -12.82 -17.91 -19.85
CA VAL A 415 -14.28 -17.86 -20.00
C VAL A 415 -14.68 -17.85 -21.47
N LEU A 416 -13.99 -17.04 -22.31
CA LEU A 416 -14.25 -16.97 -23.75
C LEU A 416 -13.99 -18.32 -24.43
N LEU A 417 -12.88 -18.98 -24.12
CA LEU A 417 -12.56 -20.30 -24.66
C LEU A 417 -13.59 -21.36 -24.21
N ALA A 418 -13.94 -21.39 -22.92
CA ALA A 418 -14.94 -22.32 -22.40
C ALA A 418 -16.33 -22.09 -23.03
N ALA A 419 -16.75 -20.84 -23.18
CA ALA A 419 -18.01 -20.49 -23.83
C ALA A 419 -18.00 -20.79 -25.31
N GLY A 420 -16.89 -20.55 -26.03
CA GLY A 420 -16.77 -20.84 -27.45
C GLY A 420 -16.76 -22.33 -27.79
N ILE A 421 -16.15 -23.18 -26.94
CA ILE A 421 -16.03 -24.63 -27.16
C ILE A 421 -17.26 -25.38 -26.66
N ALA A 422 -17.74 -25.09 -25.46
CA ALA A 422 -18.80 -25.85 -24.78
C ALA A 422 -20.10 -25.04 -24.57
N GLY A 423 -20.22 -23.85 -25.13
CA GLY A 423 -21.40 -23.01 -25.05
C GLY A 423 -21.84 -22.71 -23.63
N PRO A 424 -23.15 -22.83 -23.31
CA PRO A 424 -23.67 -22.51 -21.98
C PRO A 424 -23.06 -23.33 -20.84
N VAL A 425 -22.78 -24.62 -21.13
CA VAL A 425 -22.16 -25.52 -20.13
C VAL A 425 -20.74 -25.06 -19.80
N GLY A 426 -19.97 -24.66 -20.83
CA GLY A 426 -18.63 -24.12 -20.65
C GLY A 426 -18.63 -22.78 -19.85
N LEU A 427 -19.60 -21.91 -20.15
CA LEU A 427 -19.75 -20.62 -19.43
C LEU A 427 -20.06 -20.84 -17.95
N VAL A 428 -21.02 -21.73 -17.63
CA VAL A 428 -21.37 -22.08 -16.24
C VAL A 428 -20.19 -22.76 -15.54
N GLY A 429 -19.52 -23.69 -16.21
CA GLY A 429 -18.30 -24.34 -15.68
C GLY A 429 -17.20 -23.34 -15.35
N ALA A 430 -16.93 -22.38 -16.23
CA ALA A 430 -15.96 -21.31 -16.02
C ALA A 430 -16.36 -20.40 -14.85
N PHE A 431 -17.65 -20.09 -14.69
CA PHE A 431 -18.15 -19.33 -13.54
C PHE A 431 -17.92 -20.07 -12.22
N PHE A 432 -18.21 -21.37 -12.14
CA PHE A 432 -17.92 -22.15 -10.93
C PHE A 432 -16.42 -22.30 -10.70
N ALA A 433 -15.59 -22.47 -11.72
CA ALA A 433 -14.14 -22.50 -11.60
C ALA A 433 -13.59 -21.17 -11.05
N PHE A 434 -14.13 -20.04 -11.50
CA PHE A 434 -13.84 -18.72 -10.94
C PHE A 434 -14.20 -18.64 -9.44
N LEU A 435 -15.42 -19.05 -9.04
CA LEU A 435 -15.84 -19.05 -7.64
C LEU A 435 -14.97 -19.96 -6.77
N LEU A 436 -14.61 -21.14 -7.25
CA LEU A 436 -13.73 -22.07 -6.55
C LEU A 436 -12.32 -21.49 -6.39
N SER A 437 -11.77 -20.89 -7.44
CA SER A 437 -10.46 -20.21 -7.38
C SER A 437 -10.45 -19.09 -6.34
N LEU A 438 -11.49 -18.27 -6.32
CA LEU A 438 -11.63 -17.16 -5.39
C LEU A 438 -11.80 -17.63 -3.93
N SER A 439 -12.63 -18.67 -3.72
CA SER A 439 -12.90 -19.25 -2.40
C SER A 439 -11.70 -20.05 -1.86
N GLY A 440 -10.93 -20.67 -2.73
CA GLY A 440 -9.72 -21.43 -2.37
C GLY A 440 -8.51 -20.55 -2.08
N THR A 441 -8.60 -19.24 -2.36
CA THR A 441 -7.51 -18.30 -2.14
C THR A 441 -7.55 -17.78 -0.71
N GLY A 442 -6.40 -17.75 -0.06
CA GLY A 442 -6.23 -17.19 1.28
C GLY A 442 -4.76 -17.13 1.67
N MET A 443 -4.44 -16.33 2.68
CA MET A 443 -3.09 -16.15 3.19
C MET A 443 -3.05 -16.36 4.69
N MET A 444 -2.21 -17.32 5.12
CA MET A 444 -1.91 -17.56 6.54
C MET A 444 -3.16 -17.69 7.44
N GLY A 445 -4.26 -18.25 6.87
CA GLY A 445 -5.53 -18.48 7.55
C GLY A 445 -6.55 -17.35 7.40
N VAL A 446 -6.27 -16.29 6.65
CA VAL A 446 -7.24 -15.26 6.27
C VAL A 446 -7.80 -15.62 4.89
N PRO A 447 -9.12 -15.86 4.74
CA PRO A 447 -9.73 -16.08 3.44
C PRO A 447 -9.68 -14.79 2.62
N TYR A 448 -9.39 -14.89 1.32
CA TYR A 448 -9.34 -13.72 0.42
C TYR A 448 -10.71 -13.06 0.24
N LEU A 449 -11.79 -13.84 0.32
CA LEU A 449 -13.18 -13.36 0.26
C LEU A 449 -13.69 -12.75 1.57
N ALA A 450 -12.91 -12.75 2.67
CA ALA A 450 -13.37 -12.07 3.88
C ALA A 450 -13.71 -10.58 3.55
N PRO A 451 -14.75 -10.01 4.18
CA PRO A 451 -15.63 -10.56 5.23
C PRO A 451 -16.81 -11.39 4.71
N HIS A 452 -16.93 -11.62 3.42
CA HIS A 452 -18.01 -12.43 2.86
C HIS A 452 -17.70 -13.94 2.93
N PRO A 453 -18.65 -14.81 3.28
CA PRO A 453 -20.08 -14.57 3.46
C PRO A 453 -20.52 -14.20 4.90
N PHE A 454 -19.63 -13.73 5.76
CA PHE A 454 -19.93 -13.42 7.17
C PHE A 454 -20.28 -11.93 7.33
N PRO A 455 -21.57 -11.52 7.19
CA PRO A 455 -21.99 -10.11 7.18
C PRO A 455 -21.93 -9.43 8.56
N GLN A 456 -21.52 -10.15 9.61
CA GLN A 456 -21.48 -9.61 10.98
C GLN A 456 -20.14 -8.93 11.33
N ALA A 457 -19.14 -9.03 10.46
CA ALA A 457 -17.85 -8.37 10.68
C ALA A 457 -17.92 -6.88 10.38
N PRO A 458 -17.22 -6.02 11.14
CA PRO A 458 -17.11 -4.59 10.88
C PRO A 458 -16.65 -4.26 9.46
N LEU A 459 -15.81 -5.10 8.88
CA LEU A 459 -15.35 -5.04 7.48
C LEU A 459 -16.47 -5.22 6.46
N ALA A 460 -17.55 -5.94 6.78
CA ALA A 460 -18.70 -6.08 5.88
C ALA A 460 -19.45 -4.75 5.69
N GLU A 461 -19.32 -3.83 6.62
CA GLU A 461 -19.91 -2.49 6.55
C GLU A 461 -19.14 -1.54 5.61
N ASP A 462 -17.94 -1.91 5.16
CA ASP A 462 -17.12 -1.13 4.24
C ASP A 462 -16.75 -1.89 2.95
N GLY A 463 -17.31 -3.04 2.67
CA GLY A 463 -17.05 -3.82 1.46
C GLY A 463 -17.72 -3.22 0.22
N VAL A 464 -18.89 -3.75 -0.16
CA VAL A 464 -19.67 -3.31 -1.33
C VAL A 464 -20.39 -1.99 -1.07
N ILE A 465 -21.07 -1.89 0.10
CA ILE A 465 -21.80 -0.69 0.50
C ILE A 465 -21.03 -0.01 1.61
N ARG A 466 -20.54 1.20 1.33
CA ARG A 466 -19.86 2.00 2.32
C ARG A 466 -20.88 2.67 3.26
N ARG A 467 -20.75 2.44 4.57
CA ARG A 467 -21.51 3.18 5.57
C ARG A 467 -20.87 4.54 5.88
N ASN A 468 -21.64 5.38 6.61
CA ASN A 468 -21.16 6.70 7.00
C ASN A 468 -19.88 6.61 7.82
N TYR A 469 -18.85 7.39 7.47
CA TYR A 469 -17.53 7.41 8.11
C TYR A 469 -17.58 7.59 9.64
N ARG A 470 -18.57 8.36 10.15
CA ARG A 470 -18.79 8.54 11.59
C ARG A 470 -19.11 7.22 12.32
N ARG A 471 -19.75 6.27 11.64
CA ARG A 471 -20.06 4.94 12.20
C ARG A 471 -18.84 4.03 12.09
N LEU A 472 -18.18 4.02 10.93
CA LEU A 472 -16.96 3.25 10.69
C LEU A 472 -15.85 3.62 11.67
N SER A 473 -15.63 4.92 11.94
CA SER A 473 -14.59 5.39 12.86
C SER A 473 -14.81 4.98 14.33
N ARG A 474 -16.05 4.68 14.73
CA ARG A 474 -16.36 4.23 16.11
C ARG A 474 -16.08 2.75 16.34
N GLN A 475 -16.17 1.93 15.30
CA GLN A 475 -16.03 0.48 15.43
C GLN A 475 -14.58 0.01 15.36
N GLY A 476 -13.67 0.86 14.89
CA GLY A 476 -12.24 0.53 14.71
C GLY A 476 -12.05 -0.53 13.61
N PHE A 477 -11.34 -0.16 12.57
CA PHE A 477 -10.97 -1.09 11.50
C PHE A 477 -9.85 -2.01 12.01
N ASN A 478 -10.17 -3.26 12.32
CA ASN A 478 -9.16 -4.27 12.61
C ASN A 478 -9.63 -5.62 12.06
N ILE A 479 -8.90 -6.15 11.09
CA ILE A 479 -9.20 -7.43 10.42
C ILE A 479 -9.12 -8.64 11.36
N TRP A 480 -8.58 -8.48 12.57
CA TRP A 480 -8.34 -9.54 13.54
C TRP A 480 -9.34 -9.55 14.72
N GLN A 481 -10.23 -8.55 14.83
CA GLN A 481 -11.15 -8.44 15.99
C GLN A 481 -12.13 -9.60 16.09
N ASP A 482 -12.49 -10.25 14.99
CA ASP A 482 -13.49 -11.35 14.99
C ASP A 482 -12.89 -12.73 15.34
N ARG A 483 -11.60 -12.82 15.69
CA ARG A 483 -10.92 -14.07 16.06
C ARG A 483 -10.67 -14.26 17.55
N ARG A 484 -11.17 -13.34 18.38
CA ARG A 484 -11.07 -13.46 19.85
C ARG A 484 -12.35 -13.99 20.46
#